data_323a811f2292a15603f4021c828a0311
#
_entry.id   323a811f2292a15603f4021c828a0311
#
_cell.length_a   1.000
_cell.length_b   1.000
_cell.length_c   1.000
_cell.angle_alpha   90.00
_cell.angle_beta   90.00
_cell.angle_gamma   90.00
#
_symmetry.space_group_name_H-M   'P 1'
#
loop_
_entity.id
_entity.type
_entity.pdbx_description
1 polymer ?
#
loop_
_entity_poly.entity_id
_entity_poly.type
_entity_poly.pdbx_seq_one_letter_code
_entity_poly.pdbx_strand_id
1 'polypeptide(L)'
;MPVRASADILIVGGGPAGLMAAQAAAGEGLKVMLVESRGYLGGNLTIGLPILGFLGQKGNQIIEGLPQRFIDRLQERGAASGHRPCKLHVSLTIIDPEESKTLAQQLMEEAGVEVLMYVFCTDVIREGNEVKGVVIESKAGREAILARTVIDCTGDADVAFRAGVECRKGDAEGGMQPPTLMFSMRGVATQRLRDAIAEHPDIYDMDIMPAESFRNEKFITVGLRNQIAKAREAGIDLPVARTILITGMSEDEIWVNMSRVNGVDPTDPGSYTRGEIEARKQVYQIRKYLRQFVPGFENAWMDRVAPFMGIRESRVTVGKYVLTAEDILACRHFDDAIAVASYPVDLHHPKGGDCTLEYCGDCYDIPYRVLVPEKVENLLVAGRCASFTHEAMASTRVMSTCMALGEAAGRAARIALRDGVKPSQADVAKLRCELKRTGAYLR
;
A
#
# COMPACT_ATOMS: atom_id res chain seq x y z
N MET A 1 -8.54 0.64 -33.74
CA MET A 1 -7.94 -0.18 -32.68
C MET A 1 -8.93 -1.28 -32.33
N PRO A 2 -8.52 -2.53 -32.26
CA PRO A 2 -9.42 -3.63 -31.89
C PRO A 2 -9.92 -3.48 -30.45
N VAL A 3 -11.16 -3.91 -30.21
CA VAL A 3 -11.76 -3.97 -28.88
C VAL A 3 -11.59 -5.40 -28.37
N ARG A 4 -10.79 -5.56 -27.30
CA ARG A 4 -10.52 -6.86 -26.68
C ARG A 4 -11.70 -7.32 -25.82
N ALA A 5 -12.24 -6.41 -25.02
CA ALA A 5 -13.31 -6.71 -24.08
C ALA A 5 -14.17 -5.47 -23.80
N SER A 6 -15.31 -5.73 -23.17
CA SER A 6 -16.14 -4.70 -22.53
C SER A 6 -16.55 -5.15 -21.15
N ALA A 7 -16.64 -4.21 -20.21
CA ALA A 7 -17.06 -4.44 -18.82
C ALA A 7 -18.09 -3.38 -18.39
N ASP A 8 -18.88 -3.69 -17.36
CA ASP A 8 -19.66 -2.67 -16.67
C ASP A 8 -18.76 -1.84 -15.76
N ILE A 9 -17.88 -2.51 -15.01
CA ILE A 9 -16.88 -1.86 -14.16
C ILE A 9 -15.50 -2.42 -14.50
N LEU A 10 -14.57 -1.54 -14.83
CA LEU A 10 -13.17 -1.86 -15.09
C LEU A 10 -12.30 -1.32 -13.95
N ILE A 11 -11.55 -2.20 -13.32
CA ILE A 11 -10.54 -1.86 -12.33
C ILE A 11 -9.16 -1.93 -13.01
N VAL A 12 -8.37 -0.85 -12.90
CA VAL A 12 -7.02 -0.79 -13.44
C VAL A 12 -6.02 -0.79 -12.29
N GLY A 13 -5.24 -1.87 -12.17
CA GLY A 13 -4.29 -2.13 -11.10
C GLY A 13 -4.81 -3.12 -10.06
N GLY A 14 -4.11 -4.26 -9.92
CA GLY A 14 -4.45 -5.38 -9.02
C GLY A 14 -3.74 -5.32 -7.65
N GLY A 15 -3.41 -4.13 -7.15
CA GLY A 15 -2.86 -3.91 -5.81
C GLY A 15 -3.91 -3.98 -4.69
N PRO A 16 -3.57 -3.61 -3.43
CA PRO A 16 -4.48 -3.70 -2.28
C PRO A 16 -5.85 -3.05 -2.54
N ALA A 17 -5.87 -1.85 -3.09
CA ALA A 17 -7.12 -1.15 -3.43
C ALA A 17 -7.89 -1.86 -4.55
N GLY A 18 -7.21 -2.27 -5.62
CA GLY A 18 -7.84 -2.90 -6.78
C GLY A 18 -8.48 -4.24 -6.46
N LEU A 19 -7.85 -5.05 -5.61
CA LEU A 19 -8.42 -6.32 -5.14
C LEU A 19 -9.75 -6.10 -4.41
N MET A 20 -9.79 -5.16 -3.48
CA MET A 20 -11.00 -4.85 -2.71
C MET A 20 -12.05 -4.16 -3.60
N ALA A 21 -11.62 -3.30 -4.54
CA ALA A 21 -12.54 -2.66 -5.48
C ALA A 21 -13.22 -3.69 -6.40
N ALA A 22 -12.45 -4.61 -6.96
CA ALA A 22 -12.99 -5.66 -7.84
C ALA A 22 -13.98 -6.58 -7.10
N GLN A 23 -13.59 -7.03 -5.90
CA GLN A 23 -14.43 -7.87 -5.06
C GLN A 23 -15.72 -7.16 -4.63
N ALA A 24 -15.64 -5.87 -4.25
CA ALA A 24 -16.78 -5.05 -3.83
C ALA A 24 -17.72 -4.68 -5.00
N ALA A 25 -17.17 -4.54 -6.21
CA ALA A 25 -17.92 -4.26 -7.43
C ALA A 25 -18.66 -5.49 -7.96
N ALA A 26 -18.16 -6.69 -7.67
CA ALA A 26 -18.72 -7.94 -8.19
C ALA A 26 -20.12 -8.24 -7.63
N GLY A 27 -20.95 -8.94 -8.43
CA GLY A 27 -22.30 -9.33 -8.09
C GLY A 27 -23.37 -8.61 -8.93
N GLU A 28 -24.63 -8.92 -8.65
CA GLU A 28 -25.82 -8.34 -9.31
C GLU A 28 -25.82 -8.50 -10.85
N GLY A 29 -25.10 -9.50 -11.38
CA GLY A 29 -25.01 -9.75 -12.83
C GLY A 29 -24.10 -8.77 -13.60
N LEU A 30 -23.36 -7.91 -12.90
CA LEU A 30 -22.43 -6.98 -13.52
C LEU A 30 -21.18 -7.70 -14.03
N LYS A 31 -20.72 -7.33 -15.21
CA LYS A 31 -19.42 -7.75 -15.74
C LYS A 31 -18.31 -6.87 -15.17
N VAL A 32 -17.54 -7.43 -14.25
CA VAL A 32 -16.39 -6.76 -13.61
C VAL A 32 -15.11 -7.32 -14.16
N MET A 33 -14.21 -6.43 -14.57
CA MET A 33 -12.88 -6.79 -15.09
C MET A 33 -11.80 -6.06 -14.32
N LEU A 34 -10.69 -6.79 -14.04
CA LEU A 34 -9.48 -6.22 -13.43
C LEU A 34 -8.29 -6.45 -14.36
N VAL A 35 -7.53 -5.38 -14.62
CA VAL A 35 -6.31 -5.45 -15.42
C VAL A 35 -5.07 -5.14 -14.56
N GLU A 36 -3.98 -5.89 -14.77
CA GLU A 36 -2.73 -5.76 -14.03
C GLU A 36 -1.53 -5.88 -14.96
N SER A 37 -0.52 -5.05 -14.73
CA SER A 37 0.72 -5.04 -15.51
C SER A 37 1.66 -6.21 -15.19
N ARG A 38 1.54 -6.78 -14.00
CA ARG A 38 2.33 -7.93 -13.54
C ARG A 38 1.62 -9.24 -13.81
N GLY A 39 2.33 -10.34 -13.64
CA GLY A 39 1.80 -11.71 -13.76
C GLY A 39 1.21 -12.25 -12.45
N TYR A 40 0.86 -11.40 -11.52
CA TYR A 40 0.25 -11.72 -10.23
C TYR A 40 -0.47 -10.51 -9.65
N LEU A 41 -1.39 -10.75 -8.73
CA LEU A 41 -2.15 -9.75 -8.00
C LEU A 41 -1.54 -9.52 -6.60
N GLY A 42 -1.94 -8.42 -5.94
CA GLY A 42 -1.57 -8.10 -4.56
C GLY A 42 -0.73 -6.83 -4.42
N GLY A 43 -0.01 -6.40 -5.45
CA GLY A 43 0.84 -5.20 -5.35
C GLY A 43 1.74 -5.23 -4.11
N ASN A 44 1.70 -4.22 -3.25
CA ASN A 44 2.55 -4.15 -2.04
C ASN A 44 2.28 -5.25 -0.99
N LEU A 45 1.18 -6.01 -1.06
CA LEU A 45 0.98 -7.22 -0.24
C LEU A 45 2.02 -8.30 -0.54
N THR A 46 2.76 -8.18 -1.63
CA THR A 46 3.69 -9.20 -2.13
C THR A 46 5.17 -8.87 -1.97
N ILE A 47 5.51 -7.78 -1.25
CA ILE A 47 6.89 -7.32 -1.11
C ILE A 47 7.52 -7.58 0.26
N GLY A 48 6.82 -8.28 1.17
CA GLY A 48 7.31 -8.57 2.53
C GLY A 48 7.11 -7.43 3.52
N LEU A 49 6.37 -6.40 3.17
CA LEU A 49 5.97 -5.34 4.08
C LEU A 49 4.74 -5.79 4.89
N PRO A 50 4.72 -5.64 6.23
CA PRO A 50 3.52 -5.92 7.02
C PRO A 50 2.42 -4.92 6.69
N ILE A 51 1.17 -5.32 6.90
CA ILE A 51 0.06 -4.39 6.79
C ILE A 51 -0.04 -3.59 8.10
N LEU A 52 -0.03 -2.28 7.99
CA LEU A 52 -0.09 -1.35 9.11
C LEU A 52 -1.49 -0.72 9.21
N GLY A 53 -1.91 -0.28 10.40
CA GLY A 53 -3.08 0.56 10.58
C GLY A 53 -4.45 -0.16 10.60
N PHE A 54 -4.53 -1.44 10.95
CA PHE A 54 -5.81 -2.10 11.22
C PHE A 54 -6.47 -1.65 12.54
N LEU A 55 -5.63 -1.30 13.54
CA LEU A 55 -6.12 -0.84 14.84
C LEU A 55 -6.04 0.69 14.93
N GLY A 56 -6.91 1.27 15.76
CA GLY A 56 -6.85 2.65 16.19
C GLY A 56 -5.82 2.88 17.29
N GLN A 57 -5.55 4.15 17.63
CA GLN A 57 -4.62 4.53 18.70
C GLN A 57 -4.99 3.94 20.08
N LYS A 58 -6.27 3.63 20.29
CA LYS A 58 -6.80 3.01 21.51
C LYS A 58 -6.79 1.47 21.47
N GLY A 59 -6.27 0.86 20.42
CA GLY A 59 -6.18 -0.59 20.24
C GLY A 59 -7.46 -1.27 19.74
N ASN A 60 -8.53 -0.53 19.50
CA ASN A 60 -9.74 -1.04 18.86
C ASN A 60 -9.52 -1.21 17.34
N GLN A 61 -10.15 -2.19 16.74
CA GLN A 61 -10.09 -2.39 15.30
C GLN A 61 -10.91 -1.33 14.57
N ILE A 62 -10.35 -0.72 13.53
CA ILE A 62 -10.96 0.37 12.74
C ILE A 62 -10.95 0.10 11.23
N ILE A 63 -10.24 -0.92 10.78
CA ILE A 63 -10.34 -1.43 9.40
C ILE A 63 -10.90 -2.85 9.50
N GLU A 64 -12.09 -3.00 8.93
CA GLU A 64 -12.90 -4.23 8.93
C GLU A 64 -13.43 -4.48 7.51
N GLY A 65 -14.51 -5.26 7.35
CA GLY A 65 -15.11 -5.53 6.03
C GLY A 65 -14.26 -6.47 5.16
N LEU A 66 -14.14 -6.16 3.88
CA LEU A 66 -13.33 -6.98 2.95
C LEU A 66 -11.84 -7.03 3.31
N PRO A 67 -11.21 -5.93 3.77
CA PRO A 67 -9.83 -5.98 4.26
C PRO A 67 -9.63 -7.01 5.37
N GLN A 68 -10.54 -7.07 6.35
CA GLN A 68 -10.47 -8.07 7.43
C GLN A 68 -10.64 -9.49 6.91
N ARG A 69 -11.61 -9.72 6.03
CA ARG A 69 -11.82 -11.06 5.43
C ARG A 69 -10.61 -11.57 4.67
N PHE A 70 -9.85 -10.67 4.03
CA PHE A 70 -8.59 -11.04 3.39
C PHE A 70 -7.58 -11.57 4.44
N ILE A 71 -7.48 -10.92 5.59
CA ILE A 71 -6.60 -11.36 6.68
C ILE A 71 -7.09 -12.67 7.29
N ASP A 72 -8.40 -12.81 7.55
CA ASP A 72 -8.98 -14.04 8.09
C ASP A 72 -8.66 -15.24 7.19
N ARG A 73 -8.81 -15.09 5.87
CA ARG A 73 -8.47 -16.12 4.89
C ARG A 73 -6.97 -16.45 4.85
N LEU A 74 -6.09 -15.48 5.06
CA LEU A 74 -4.66 -15.76 5.22
C LEU A 74 -4.35 -16.46 6.55
N GLN A 75 -5.03 -16.10 7.64
CA GLN A 75 -4.86 -16.76 8.93
C GLN A 75 -5.31 -18.23 8.89
N GLU A 76 -6.43 -18.55 8.22
CA GLU A 76 -6.88 -19.93 7.98
C GLU A 76 -5.81 -20.79 7.28
N ARG A 77 -4.90 -20.17 6.51
CA ARG A 77 -3.78 -20.81 5.83
C ARG A 77 -2.47 -20.81 6.66
N GLY A 78 -2.49 -20.23 7.86
CA GLY A 78 -1.27 -20.00 8.64
C GLY A 78 -0.34 -18.93 8.02
N ALA A 79 -0.86 -18.09 7.14
CA ALA A 79 -0.11 -17.14 6.32
C ALA A 79 -0.26 -15.68 6.77
N ALA A 80 -0.91 -15.43 7.92
CA ALA A 80 -0.97 -14.11 8.54
C ALA A 80 -0.92 -14.20 10.07
N SER A 81 -0.30 -13.19 10.71
CA SER A 81 -0.44 -12.98 12.14
C SER A 81 -1.80 -12.32 12.44
N GLY A 82 -2.22 -12.31 13.70
CA GLY A 82 -3.26 -11.39 14.16
C GLY A 82 -2.78 -9.93 14.10
N HIS A 83 -3.73 -8.98 14.23
CA HIS A 83 -3.40 -7.57 14.40
C HIS A 83 -2.77 -7.36 15.77
N ARG A 84 -1.61 -6.71 15.81
CA ARG A 84 -0.87 -6.45 17.03
C ARG A 84 -0.62 -4.96 17.20
N PRO A 85 -0.84 -4.41 18.41
CA PRO A 85 -0.43 -3.04 18.69
C PRO A 85 1.07 -2.85 18.43
N CYS A 86 1.42 -1.71 17.87
CA CYS A 86 2.79 -1.32 17.60
C CYS A 86 2.97 0.16 17.96
N LYS A 87 3.87 0.45 18.89
CA LYS A 87 4.08 1.82 19.40
C LYS A 87 4.43 2.80 18.26
N LEU A 88 5.20 2.34 17.27
CA LEU A 88 5.64 3.19 16.15
C LEU A 88 4.59 3.31 15.04
N HIS A 89 3.88 2.22 14.73
CA HIS A 89 3.00 2.12 13.56
C HIS A 89 1.53 1.89 13.92
N VAL A 90 1.15 2.15 15.19
CA VAL A 90 -0.16 1.89 15.78
C VAL A 90 -0.48 0.39 15.81
N SER A 91 -0.44 -0.28 14.67
CA SER A 91 -0.58 -1.73 14.60
C SER A 91 0.20 -2.31 13.42
N LEU A 92 0.50 -3.60 13.52
CA LEU A 92 1.10 -4.38 12.46
C LEU A 92 0.39 -5.74 12.30
N THR A 93 0.37 -6.23 11.06
CA THR A 93 -0.12 -7.55 10.69
C THR A 93 0.86 -8.14 9.69
N ILE A 94 1.58 -9.17 10.10
CA ILE A 94 2.55 -9.85 9.25
C ILE A 94 1.80 -10.81 8.34
N ILE A 95 2.16 -10.84 7.07
CA ILE A 95 1.56 -11.70 6.05
C ILE A 95 2.65 -12.40 5.24
N ASP A 96 2.32 -13.58 4.72
CA ASP A 96 3.16 -14.24 3.72
C ASP A 96 2.91 -13.66 2.33
N PRO A 97 3.96 -13.17 1.62
CA PRO A 97 3.81 -12.59 0.29
C PRO A 97 3.31 -13.56 -0.79
N GLU A 98 3.71 -14.83 -0.74
CA GLU A 98 3.35 -15.82 -1.77
C GLU A 98 1.91 -16.29 -1.57
N GLU A 99 1.51 -16.57 -0.32
CA GLU A 99 0.12 -16.88 0.00
C GLU A 99 -0.81 -15.71 -0.31
N SER A 100 -0.33 -14.48 -0.15
CA SER A 100 -1.08 -13.28 -0.54
C SER A 100 -1.36 -13.21 -2.04
N LYS A 101 -0.40 -13.60 -2.91
CA LYS A 101 -0.62 -13.69 -4.37
C LYS A 101 -1.67 -14.76 -4.71
N THR A 102 -1.52 -15.94 -4.11
CA THR A 102 -2.43 -17.08 -4.33
C THR A 102 -3.86 -16.73 -3.89
N LEU A 103 -4.00 -16.16 -2.69
CA LEU A 103 -5.32 -15.75 -2.18
C LEU A 103 -5.93 -14.64 -3.03
N ALA A 104 -5.14 -13.65 -3.46
CA ALA A 104 -5.63 -12.58 -4.30
C ALA A 104 -6.24 -13.08 -5.60
N GLN A 105 -5.59 -14.04 -6.27
CA GLN A 105 -6.14 -14.68 -7.47
C GLN A 105 -7.43 -15.45 -7.16
N GLN A 106 -7.42 -16.28 -6.14
CA GLN A 106 -8.57 -17.09 -5.75
C GLN A 106 -9.78 -16.22 -5.42
N LEU A 107 -9.61 -15.10 -4.72
CA LEU A 107 -10.71 -14.19 -4.41
C LEU A 107 -11.33 -13.55 -5.66
N MET A 108 -10.55 -13.30 -6.70
CA MET A 108 -11.09 -12.81 -7.98
C MET A 108 -11.89 -13.89 -8.70
N GLU A 109 -11.41 -15.14 -8.70
CA GLU A 109 -12.11 -16.28 -9.26
C GLU A 109 -13.45 -16.53 -8.52
N GLU A 110 -13.42 -16.56 -7.17
CA GLU A 110 -14.63 -16.72 -6.33
C GLU A 110 -15.65 -15.60 -6.55
N ALA A 111 -15.19 -14.37 -6.79
CA ALA A 111 -16.06 -13.24 -7.06
C ALA A 111 -16.56 -13.18 -8.52
N GLY A 112 -16.08 -14.04 -9.40
CA GLY A 112 -16.42 -14.01 -10.83
C GLY A 112 -15.87 -12.79 -11.57
N VAL A 113 -14.73 -12.24 -11.10
CA VAL A 113 -14.03 -11.11 -11.73
C VAL A 113 -13.17 -11.62 -12.88
N GLU A 114 -13.34 -11.07 -14.07
CA GLU A 114 -12.46 -11.36 -15.21
C GLU A 114 -11.10 -10.65 -15.02
N VAL A 115 -10.02 -11.42 -14.91
CA VAL A 115 -8.67 -10.88 -14.69
C VAL A 115 -7.85 -10.96 -15.97
N LEU A 116 -7.19 -9.85 -16.33
CA LEU A 116 -6.22 -9.80 -17.41
C LEU A 116 -4.89 -9.26 -16.90
N MET A 117 -3.87 -10.11 -16.91
CA MET A 117 -2.50 -9.80 -16.47
C MET A 117 -1.57 -9.50 -17.66
N TYR A 118 -0.38 -8.97 -17.37
CA TYR A 118 0.64 -8.62 -18.36
C TYR A 118 0.18 -7.55 -19.36
N VAL A 119 -0.63 -6.61 -18.91
CA VAL A 119 -1.11 -5.50 -19.74
C VAL A 119 -0.82 -4.15 -19.08
N PHE A 120 -0.31 -3.20 -19.83
CA PHE A 120 -0.13 -1.82 -19.41
C PHE A 120 -1.30 -0.96 -19.89
N CYS A 121 -1.88 -0.16 -19.00
CA CYS A 121 -2.80 0.91 -19.40
C CYS A 121 -1.96 2.07 -19.92
N THR A 122 -2.05 2.31 -21.24
CA THR A 122 -1.20 3.30 -21.93
C THR A 122 -1.94 4.57 -22.31
N ASP A 123 -3.28 4.51 -22.36
CA ASP A 123 -4.12 5.67 -22.69
C ASP A 123 -5.57 5.41 -22.24
N VAL A 124 -6.43 6.40 -22.42
CA VAL A 124 -7.88 6.30 -22.18
C VAL A 124 -8.67 6.66 -23.43
N ILE A 125 -9.84 6.04 -23.58
CA ILE A 125 -10.84 6.42 -24.57
C ILE A 125 -11.79 7.37 -23.90
N ARG A 126 -11.86 8.62 -24.33
CA ARG A 126 -12.62 9.66 -23.69
C ARG A 126 -13.65 10.28 -24.62
N GLU A 127 -14.81 10.60 -24.10
CA GLU A 127 -15.88 11.33 -24.78
C GLU A 127 -16.45 12.37 -23.82
N GLY A 128 -16.19 13.64 -24.10
CA GLY A 128 -16.53 14.73 -23.17
C GLY A 128 -15.87 14.53 -21.79
N ASN A 129 -16.68 14.49 -20.75
CA ASN A 129 -16.26 14.29 -19.35
C ASN A 129 -16.30 12.82 -18.92
N GLU A 130 -16.41 11.88 -19.84
CA GLU A 130 -16.51 10.46 -19.55
C GLU A 130 -15.35 9.67 -20.14
N VAL A 131 -14.84 8.71 -19.37
CA VAL A 131 -13.92 7.68 -19.83
C VAL A 131 -14.77 6.51 -20.34
N LYS A 132 -14.69 6.22 -21.64
CA LYS A 132 -15.43 5.10 -22.29
C LYS A 132 -14.65 3.80 -22.25
N GLY A 133 -13.42 3.83 -21.79
CA GLY A 133 -12.55 2.68 -21.68
C GLY A 133 -11.09 3.06 -21.57
N VAL A 134 -10.24 2.06 -21.55
CA VAL A 134 -8.79 2.25 -21.54
C VAL A 134 -8.15 1.62 -22.76
N VAL A 135 -6.99 2.14 -23.12
CA VAL A 135 -6.09 1.53 -24.11
C VAL A 135 -5.04 0.74 -23.36
N ILE A 136 -4.90 -0.52 -23.70
CA ILE A 136 -3.90 -1.41 -23.14
C ILE A 136 -2.85 -1.76 -24.19
N GLU A 137 -1.63 -2.00 -23.73
CA GLU A 137 -0.54 -2.55 -24.51
C GLU A 137 -0.12 -3.89 -23.92
N SER A 138 0.07 -4.90 -24.77
CA SER A 138 0.51 -6.24 -24.39
C SER A 138 1.36 -6.84 -25.52
N LYS A 139 1.80 -8.08 -25.37
CA LYS A 139 2.45 -8.82 -26.47
C LYS A 139 1.53 -9.07 -27.68
N ALA A 140 0.22 -8.95 -27.50
CA ALA A 140 -0.75 -9.01 -28.60
C ALA A 140 -0.89 -7.68 -29.35
N GLY A 141 -0.20 -6.62 -28.88
CA GLY A 141 -0.28 -5.27 -29.40
C GLY A 141 -1.24 -4.37 -28.65
N ARG A 142 -1.68 -3.30 -29.29
CA ARG A 142 -2.54 -2.26 -28.73
C ARG A 142 -4.02 -2.59 -28.95
N GLU A 143 -4.77 -2.65 -27.84
CA GLU A 143 -6.19 -3.00 -27.84
C GLU A 143 -6.97 -2.07 -26.90
N ALA A 144 -8.28 -2.03 -27.04
CA ALA A 144 -9.19 -1.29 -26.18
C ALA A 144 -9.96 -2.22 -25.22
N ILE A 145 -10.18 -1.78 -24.00
CA ILE A 145 -11.18 -2.33 -23.09
C ILE A 145 -12.20 -1.24 -22.83
N LEU A 146 -13.45 -1.48 -23.24
CA LEU A 146 -14.55 -0.53 -23.03
C LEU A 146 -15.16 -0.72 -21.65
N ALA A 147 -15.61 0.37 -21.00
CA ALA A 147 -16.25 0.30 -19.69
C ALA A 147 -17.24 1.42 -19.48
N ARG A 148 -18.30 1.13 -18.68
CA ARG A 148 -19.26 2.15 -18.24
C ARG A 148 -18.71 2.97 -17.06
N THR A 149 -17.97 2.32 -16.18
CA THR A 149 -17.28 2.93 -15.04
C THR A 149 -15.85 2.39 -14.93
N VAL A 150 -14.90 3.26 -14.64
CA VAL A 150 -13.49 2.89 -14.45
C VAL A 150 -13.08 3.27 -13.03
N ILE A 151 -12.31 2.38 -12.37
CA ILE A 151 -11.69 2.63 -11.07
C ILE A 151 -10.17 2.56 -11.27
N ASP A 152 -9.50 3.69 -11.09
CA ASP A 152 -8.03 3.78 -11.13
C ASP A 152 -7.46 3.33 -9.77
N CYS A 153 -6.88 2.14 -9.75
CA CYS A 153 -6.18 1.54 -8.61
C CYS A 153 -4.68 1.33 -8.93
N THR A 154 -4.13 2.03 -9.90
CA THR A 154 -2.74 1.85 -10.34
C THR A 154 -1.72 2.27 -9.28
N GLY A 155 -2.14 3.10 -8.32
CA GLY A 155 -1.28 3.70 -7.31
C GLY A 155 -0.46 4.88 -7.84
N ASP A 156 -0.45 5.09 -9.16
CA ASP A 156 0.29 6.14 -9.86
C ASP A 156 -0.63 7.09 -10.64
N ALA A 157 -1.97 6.94 -10.46
CA ALA A 157 -3.00 7.70 -11.18
C ALA A 157 -2.88 7.61 -12.71
N ASP A 158 -2.54 6.43 -13.24
CA ASP A 158 -2.26 6.28 -14.68
C ASP A 158 -3.47 6.55 -15.56
N VAL A 159 -4.66 6.09 -15.14
CA VAL A 159 -5.91 6.35 -15.86
C VAL A 159 -6.33 7.81 -15.69
N ALA A 160 -6.34 8.30 -14.45
CA ALA A 160 -6.77 9.65 -14.12
C ALA A 160 -5.92 10.71 -14.84
N PHE A 161 -4.60 10.55 -14.82
CA PHE A 161 -3.67 11.43 -15.52
C PHE A 161 -3.94 11.49 -17.03
N ARG A 162 -4.13 10.33 -17.67
CA ARG A 162 -4.44 10.25 -19.10
C ARG A 162 -5.85 10.75 -19.44
N ALA A 163 -6.77 10.67 -18.47
CA ALA A 163 -8.09 11.28 -18.60
C ALA A 163 -8.07 12.82 -18.43
N GLY A 164 -6.91 13.42 -18.18
CA GLY A 164 -6.76 14.86 -18.00
C GLY A 164 -7.19 15.36 -16.62
N VAL A 165 -7.27 14.46 -15.62
CA VAL A 165 -7.43 14.87 -14.21
C VAL A 165 -6.16 15.56 -13.74
N GLU A 166 -6.31 16.66 -13.02
CA GLU A 166 -5.20 17.33 -12.38
C GLU A 166 -4.51 16.39 -11.39
N CYS A 167 -3.19 16.26 -11.47
CA CYS A 167 -2.38 15.44 -10.59
C CYS A 167 -1.24 16.27 -9.99
N ARG A 168 -0.88 15.95 -8.75
CA ARG A 168 0.28 16.52 -8.05
C ARG A 168 1.32 15.45 -7.82
N LYS A 169 2.59 15.84 -7.63
CA LYS A 169 3.71 14.96 -7.29
C LYS A 169 4.58 15.64 -6.25
N GLY A 170 4.88 14.91 -5.17
CA GLY A 170 5.85 15.36 -4.18
C GLY A 170 5.43 16.60 -3.39
N ASP A 171 6.41 17.17 -2.72
CA ASP A 171 6.32 18.43 -1.99
C ASP A 171 6.32 19.65 -2.94
N ALA A 172 6.36 20.86 -2.37
CA ALA A 172 6.38 22.12 -3.13
C ALA A 172 7.57 22.25 -4.10
N GLU A 173 8.65 21.49 -3.88
CA GLU A 173 9.85 21.43 -4.73
C GLU A 173 9.80 20.24 -5.71
N GLY A 174 8.74 19.45 -5.69
CA GLY A 174 8.58 18.23 -6.50
C GLY A 174 9.31 17.02 -5.93
N GLY A 175 9.83 17.09 -4.72
CA GLY A 175 10.50 16.00 -4.04
C GLY A 175 9.52 14.93 -3.57
N MET A 176 9.70 13.68 -4.03
CA MET A 176 8.85 12.55 -3.62
C MET A 176 9.49 11.72 -2.51
N GLN A 177 8.66 11.12 -1.67
CA GLN A 177 9.11 10.20 -0.64
C GLN A 177 9.87 9.02 -1.26
N PRO A 178 11.09 8.69 -0.78
CA PRO A 178 11.95 7.70 -1.40
C PRO A 178 11.36 6.29 -1.31
N PRO A 179 11.44 5.50 -2.39
CA PRO A 179 11.05 4.10 -2.39
C PRO A 179 12.04 3.22 -1.62
N THR A 180 11.61 1.99 -1.35
CA THR A 180 12.42 0.94 -0.70
C THR A 180 12.34 -0.37 -1.48
N LEU A 181 13.44 -1.09 -1.60
CA LEU A 181 13.48 -2.46 -2.08
C LEU A 181 13.63 -3.38 -0.88
N MET A 182 12.56 -4.08 -0.53
CA MET A 182 12.55 -5.04 0.58
C MET A 182 13.31 -6.31 0.19
N PHE A 183 13.88 -6.98 1.18
CA PHE A 183 14.43 -8.34 0.99
C PHE A 183 14.30 -9.14 2.28
N SER A 184 14.36 -10.47 2.18
CA SER A 184 14.35 -11.36 3.33
C SER A 184 15.68 -12.07 3.53
N MET A 185 15.97 -12.36 4.79
CA MET A 185 17.06 -13.21 5.24
C MET A 185 16.48 -14.43 5.93
N ARG A 186 17.05 -15.62 5.65
CA ARG A 186 16.72 -16.89 6.30
C ARG A 186 17.93 -17.42 7.07
N GLY A 187 17.68 -18.40 7.95
CA GLY A 187 18.71 -18.92 8.85
C GLY A 187 19.12 -17.89 9.91
N VAL A 188 18.26 -16.93 10.22
CA VAL A 188 18.49 -15.98 11.29
C VAL A 188 18.21 -16.63 12.63
N ALA A 189 19.19 -16.60 13.55
CA ALA A 189 18.98 -17.05 14.93
C ALA A 189 18.17 -15.96 15.69
N THR A 190 16.87 -15.90 15.40
CA THR A 190 15.98 -14.82 15.87
C THR A 190 15.91 -14.73 17.39
N GLN A 191 16.01 -15.87 18.10
CA GLN A 191 16.04 -15.84 19.58
C GLN A 191 17.30 -15.14 20.09
N ARG A 192 18.47 -15.39 19.47
CA ARG A 192 19.72 -14.69 19.83
C ARG A 192 19.64 -13.19 19.59
N LEU A 193 18.97 -12.78 18.48
CA LEU A 193 18.73 -11.36 18.22
C LEU A 193 17.85 -10.74 19.31
N ARG A 194 16.78 -11.42 19.70
CA ARG A 194 15.86 -10.98 20.76
C ARG A 194 16.55 -10.84 22.10
N ASP A 195 17.29 -11.87 22.50
CA ASP A 195 17.99 -11.89 23.77
C ASP A 195 19.02 -10.77 23.84
N ALA A 196 19.81 -10.60 22.80
CA ALA A 196 20.82 -9.54 22.72
C ALA A 196 20.19 -8.13 22.85
N ILE A 197 19.06 -7.89 22.18
CA ILE A 197 18.34 -6.61 22.26
C ILE A 197 17.73 -6.42 23.65
N ALA A 198 17.12 -7.46 24.23
CA ALA A 198 16.45 -7.39 25.51
C ALA A 198 17.42 -7.24 26.68
N GLU A 199 18.60 -7.84 26.59
CA GLU A 199 19.65 -7.77 27.62
C GLU A 199 20.47 -6.50 27.58
N HIS A 200 20.62 -5.91 26.38
CA HIS A 200 21.48 -4.75 26.15
C HIS A 200 20.80 -3.65 25.31
N PRO A 201 19.64 -3.12 25.72
CA PRO A 201 18.87 -2.14 24.96
C PRO A 201 19.64 -0.83 24.72
N ASP A 202 20.50 -0.45 25.64
CA ASP A 202 21.40 0.72 25.54
C ASP A 202 22.49 0.53 24.48
N ILE A 203 23.07 -0.68 24.36
CA ILE A 203 24.07 -1.01 23.34
C ILE A 203 23.45 -0.98 21.95
N TYR A 204 22.23 -1.46 21.83
CA TYR A 204 21.51 -1.57 20.55
C TYR A 204 20.65 -0.34 20.22
N ASP A 205 20.63 0.67 21.10
CA ASP A 205 19.90 1.92 20.91
C ASP A 205 18.41 1.68 20.52
N MET A 206 17.70 0.99 21.42
CA MET A 206 16.30 0.64 21.25
C MET A 206 15.39 1.64 21.95
N ASP A 207 15.46 2.91 21.52
CA ASP A 207 14.72 4.03 22.12
C ASP A 207 13.22 4.04 21.79
N ILE A 208 12.81 3.34 20.73
CA ILE A 208 11.45 3.42 20.19
C ILE A 208 10.56 2.28 20.68
N MET A 209 11.12 1.06 20.85
CA MET A 209 10.35 -0.13 21.22
C MET A 209 10.82 -0.67 22.58
N PRO A 210 9.90 -1.02 23.51
CA PRO A 210 10.30 -1.67 24.76
C PRO A 210 11.03 -2.99 24.48
N ALA A 211 12.17 -3.21 25.17
CA ALA A 211 12.97 -4.42 24.97
C ALA A 211 12.18 -5.72 25.20
N GLU A 212 11.23 -5.69 26.14
CA GLU A 212 10.36 -6.83 26.45
C GLU A 212 9.50 -7.28 25.27
N SER A 213 9.12 -6.36 24.35
CA SER A 213 8.32 -6.69 23.17
C SER A 213 9.01 -7.65 22.22
N PHE A 214 10.35 -7.80 22.34
CA PHE A 214 11.13 -8.69 21.47
C PHE A 214 11.21 -10.13 21.97
N ARG A 215 10.82 -10.43 23.21
CA ARG A 215 11.09 -11.75 23.81
C ARG A 215 10.29 -12.90 23.20
N ASN A 216 9.02 -12.69 22.87
CA ASN A 216 8.14 -13.83 22.56
C ASN A 216 7.22 -13.65 21.34
N GLU A 217 7.38 -12.66 20.50
CA GLU A 217 6.36 -12.37 19.49
C GLU A 217 6.91 -11.96 18.12
N LYS A 218 6.04 -11.97 17.10
CA LYS A 218 6.26 -11.31 15.82
C LYS A 218 6.41 -9.80 16.06
N PHE A 219 7.46 -9.17 15.50
CA PHE A 219 7.80 -7.79 15.80
C PHE A 219 8.37 -7.04 14.60
N ILE A 220 8.36 -5.73 14.71
CA ILE A 220 9.24 -4.82 13.95
C ILE A 220 10.25 -4.24 14.93
N THR A 221 11.55 -4.33 14.63
CA THR A 221 12.57 -3.55 15.33
C THR A 221 12.91 -2.30 14.54
N VAL A 222 13.08 -1.18 15.26
CA VAL A 222 13.64 0.05 14.70
C VAL A 222 14.68 0.58 15.69
N GLY A 223 15.95 0.64 15.25
CA GLY A 223 17.05 1.04 16.14
C GLY A 223 18.39 0.56 15.62
N LEU A 224 19.22 0.00 16.51
CA LEU A 224 20.56 -0.51 16.20
C LEU A 224 21.49 0.55 15.58
N ARG A 225 21.37 1.82 16.00
CA ARG A 225 22.14 2.94 15.45
C ARG A 225 23.63 2.79 15.72
N ASN A 226 23.99 2.26 16.90
CA ASN A 226 25.38 2.01 17.26
C ASN A 226 26.05 0.98 16.34
N GLN A 227 25.31 -0.06 15.90
CA GLN A 227 25.81 -1.05 14.95
C GLN A 227 25.97 -0.45 13.56
N ILE A 228 25.05 0.44 13.14
CA ILE A 228 25.18 1.18 11.88
C ILE A 228 26.42 2.09 11.91
N ALA A 229 26.66 2.80 13.01
CA ALA A 229 27.84 3.65 13.17
C ALA A 229 29.13 2.83 13.03
N LYS A 230 29.24 1.70 13.76
CA LYS A 230 30.38 0.77 13.66
C LYS A 230 30.58 0.22 12.24
N ALA A 231 29.49 -0.11 11.54
CA ALA A 231 29.57 -0.61 10.18
C ALA A 231 30.07 0.46 9.19
N ARG A 232 29.63 1.72 9.37
CA ARG A 232 30.12 2.85 8.57
C ARG A 232 31.60 3.12 8.83
N GLU A 233 32.06 3.07 10.07
CA GLU A 233 33.48 3.13 10.43
C GLU A 233 34.31 2.02 9.77
N ALA A 234 33.70 0.83 9.60
CA ALA A 234 34.31 -0.29 8.88
C ALA A 234 34.15 -0.20 7.34
N GLY A 235 33.68 0.93 6.80
CA GLY A 235 33.59 1.20 5.36
C GLY A 235 32.37 0.58 4.66
N ILE A 236 31.30 0.24 5.40
CA ILE A 236 30.03 -0.19 4.79
C ILE A 236 29.16 1.04 4.58
N ASP A 237 28.80 1.30 3.32
CA ASP A 237 27.89 2.39 2.98
C ASP A 237 26.43 1.97 3.23
N LEU A 238 25.76 2.66 4.17
CA LEU A 238 24.39 2.38 4.56
C LEU A 238 23.50 3.62 4.34
N PRO A 239 22.38 3.47 3.62
CA PRO A 239 21.54 4.61 3.21
C PRO A 239 20.69 5.20 4.34
N VAL A 240 20.59 4.50 5.48
CA VAL A 240 19.73 4.88 6.62
C VAL A 240 20.53 4.86 7.92
N ALA A 241 20.05 5.61 8.91
CA ALA A 241 20.65 5.69 10.23
C ALA A 241 20.06 4.69 11.24
N ARG A 242 19.03 3.96 10.86
CA ARG A 242 18.32 2.98 11.71
C ARG A 242 18.17 1.66 10.98
N THR A 243 18.30 0.57 11.73
CA THR A 243 17.99 -0.78 11.23
C THR A 243 16.51 -1.05 11.41
N ILE A 244 15.83 -1.52 10.37
CA ILE A 244 14.41 -1.89 10.41
C ILE A 244 14.30 -3.35 10.00
N LEU A 245 13.98 -4.21 10.97
CA LEU A 245 13.82 -5.65 10.81
C LEU A 245 12.37 -6.04 11.15
N ILE A 246 11.80 -6.92 10.35
CA ILE A 246 10.42 -7.37 10.45
C ILE A 246 10.43 -8.90 10.46
N THR A 247 9.89 -9.53 11.50
CA THR A 247 9.77 -10.98 11.51
C THR A 247 8.87 -11.46 10.39
N GLY A 248 9.30 -12.51 9.67
CA GLY A 248 8.47 -13.19 8.69
C GLY A 248 7.50 -14.19 9.31
N MET A 249 6.83 -14.99 8.49
CA MET A 249 5.94 -16.05 8.99
C MET A 249 6.72 -17.22 9.59
N SER A 250 7.88 -17.58 9.04
CA SER A 250 8.79 -18.56 9.62
C SER A 250 9.62 -17.96 10.76
N GLU A 251 10.06 -18.81 11.70
CA GLU A 251 10.81 -18.36 12.88
C GLU A 251 12.20 -17.80 12.55
N ASP A 252 12.84 -18.34 11.50
CA ASP A 252 14.18 -17.95 11.07
C ASP A 252 14.18 -16.89 9.96
N GLU A 253 13.00 -16.33 9.63
CA GLU A 253 12.82 -15.37 8.55
C GLU A 253 12.73 -13.93 9.10
N ILE A 254 13.56 -13.06 8.53
CA ILE A 254 13.52 -11.61 8.79
C ILE A 254 13.44 -10.87 7.46
N TRP A 255 12.43 -10.02 7.31
CA TRP A 255 12.31 -9.04 6.24
C TRP A 255 13.01 -7.74 6.66
N VAL A 256 13.67 -7.10 5.71
CA VAL A 256 14.54 -5.94 5.94
C VAL A 256 14.03 -4.75 5.13
N ASN A 257 13.71 -3.66 5.85
CA ASN A 257 13.23 -2.40 5.26
C ASN A 257 14.26 -1.28 5.46
N MET A 258 15.41 -1.39 4.80
CA MET A 258 16.53 -0.47 5.01
C MET A 258 17.04 0.19 3.73
N SER A 259 16.69 -0.30 2.53
CA SER A 259 17.08 0.41 1.31
C SER A 259 16.29 1.71 1.17
N ARG A 260 16.92 2.75 0.65
CA ARG A 260 16.34 4.08 0.46
C ARG A 260 17.02 4.76 -0.72
N VAL A 261 16.27 5.05 -1.76
CA VAL A 261 16.81 5.73 -2.94
C VAL A 261 16.08 7.06 -3.13
N ASN A 262 16.78 8.15 -2.86
CA ASN A 262 16.22 9.50 -3.00
C ASN A 262 16.14 9.90 -4.48
N GLY A 263 15.20 10.78 -4.82
CA GLY A 263 15.06 11.37 -6.16
C GLY A 263 14.55 10.41 -7.24
N VAL A 264 13.81 9.36 -6.86
CA VAL A 264 13.17 8.44 -7.79
C VAL A 264 11.78 8.92 -8.16
N ASP A 265 11.54 9.15 -9.45
CA ASP A 265 10.20 9.29 -10.02
C ASP A 265 9.76 7.95 -10.63
N PRO A 266 8.78 7.25 -10.02
CA PRO A 266 8.33 5.95 -10.54
C PRO A 266 7.50 6.06 -11.81
N THR A 267 7.12 7.27 -12.21
CA THR A 267 6.39 7.53 -13.45
C THR A 267 7.31 7.84 -14.65
N ASP A 268 8.63 7.96 -14.40
CA ASP A 268 9.68 8.00 -15.42
C ASP A 268 10.47 6.68 -15.41
N PRO A 269 10.41 5.87 -16.49
CA PRO A 269 11.07 4.57 -16.53
C PRO A 269 12.60 4.66 -16.38
N GLY A 270 13.21 5.75 -16.85
CA GLY A 270 14.66 5.97 -16.69
C GLY A 270 15.04 6.20 -15.22
N SER A 271 14.28 7.03 -14.52
CA SER A 271 14.45 7.28 -13.09
C SER A 271 14.20 6.01 -12.26
N TYR A 272 13.10 5.30 -12.55
CA TYR A 272 12.75 4.08 -11.85
C TYR A 272 13.81 2.98 -12.04
N THR A 273 14.32 2.81 -13.27
CA THR A 273 15.41 1.84 -13.56
C THR A 273 16.68 2.15 -12.77
N ARG A 274 17.11 3.41 -12.74
CA ARG A 274 18.26 3.81 -11.90
C ARG A 274 18.01 3.53 -10.43
N GLY A 275 16.78 3.80 -9.94
CA GLY A 275 16.36 3.51 -8.57
C GLY A 275 16.47 2.02 -8.23
N GLU A 276 15.97 1.13 -9.08
CA GLU A 276 16.07 -0.34 -8.90
C GLU A 276 17.53 -0.82 -8.85
N ILE A 277 18.38 -0.32 -9.73
CA ILE A 277 19.80 -0.68 -9.76
C ILE A 277 20.48 -0.25 -8.46
N GLU A 278 20.24 0.98 -8.03
CA GLU A 278 20.84 1.52 -6.80
C GLU A 278 20.32 0.79 -5.55
N ALA A 279 19.01 0.55 -5.46
CA ALA A 279 18.43 -0.20 -4.35
C ALA A 279 19.02 -1.61 -4.22
N ARG A 280 19.31 -2.31 -5.32
CA ARG A 280 19.97 -3.63 -5.32
C ARG A 280 21.39 -3.56 -4.79
N LYS A 281 22.16 -2.51 -5.12
CA LYS A 281 23.51 -2.30 -4.53
C LYS A 281 23.41 -2.12 -3.03
N GLN A 282 22.45 -1.30 -2.56
CA GLN A 282 22.20 -1.09 -1.14
C GLN A 282 21.83 -2.39 -0.42
N VAL A 283 20.98 -3.25 -1.00
CA VAL A 283 20.62 -4.57 -0.44
C VAL A 283 21.86 -5.40 -0.13
N TYR A 284 22.88 -5.43 -1.01
CA TYR A 284 24.12 -6.16 -0.75
C TYR A 284 24.95 -5.55 0.37
N GLN A 285 25.02 -4.22 0.49
CA GLN A 285 25.70 -3.54 1.60
C GLN A 285 24.98 -3.80 2.92
N ILE A 286 23.66 -3.71 2.94
CA ILE A 286 22.82 -3.98 4.12
C ILE A 286 22.99 -5.44 4.57
N ARG A 287 22.97 -6.41 3.64
CA ARG A 287 23.25 -7.82 3.96
C ARG A 287 24.62 -8.00 4.61
N LYS A 288 25.67 -7.33 4.10
CA LYS A 288 27.02 -7.38 4.67
C LYS A 288 27.01 -6.83 6.10
N TYR A 289 26.36 -5.69 6.31
CA TYR A 289 26.15 -5.10 7.63
C TYR A 289 25.48 -6.06 8.60
N LEU A 290 24.31 -6.62 8.21
CA LEU A 290 23.55 -7.52 9.07
C LEU A 290 24.40 -8.70 9.54
N ARG A 291 25.12 -9.37 8.64
CA ARG A 291 25.92 -10.55 8.97
C ARG A 291 27.14 -10.25 9.85
N GLN A 292 27.68 -9.05 9.79
CA GLN A 292 28.90 -8.69 10.51
C GLN A 292 28.65 -7.97 11.83
N PHE A 293 27.54 -7.26 11.96
CA PHE A 293 27.30 -6.34 13.08
C PHE A 293 26.01 -6.60 13.87
N VAL A 294 25.13 -7.48 13.37
CA VAL A 294 23.84 -7.73 14.02
C VAL A 294 23.80 -9.17 14.56
N PRO A 295 23.60 -9.36 15.88
CA PRO A 295 23.53 -10.68 16.47
C PRO A 295 22.46 -11.56 15.83
N GLY A 296 22.78 -12.83 15.61
CA GLY A 296 21.87 -13.82 15.02
C GLY A 296 21.89 -13.84 13.49
N PHE A 297 22.59 -12.93 12.81
CA PHE A 297 22.68 -12.90 11.34
C PHE A 297 23.98 -13.50 10.80
N GLU A 298 24.89 -13.98 11.62
CA GLU A 298 26.23 -14.40 11.23
C GLU A 298 26.21 -15.47 10.12
N ASN A 299 25.28 -16.42 10.23
CA ASN A 299 25.09 -17.52 9.28
C ASN A 299 23.90 -17.34 8.36
N ALA A 300 23.19 -16.22 8.44
CA ALA A 300 22.03 -15.96 7.63
C ALA A 300 22.40 -15.72 6.16
N TRP A 301 21.49 -16.11 5.27
CA TRP A 301 21.61 -15.89 3.83
C TRP A 301 20.43 -15.08 3.29
N MET A 302 20.63 -14.38 2.19
CA MET A 302 19.57 -13.68 1.49
C MET A 302 18.67 -14.72 0.79
N ASP A 303 17.39 -14.70 1.13
CA ASP A 303 16.41 -15.65 0.60
C ASP A 303 15.69 -15.06 -0.61
N ARG A 304 15.00 -13.93 -0.41
CA ARG A 304 14.22 -13.28 -1.45
C ARG A 304 14.51 -11.78 -1.48
N VAL A 305 14.46 -11.20 -2.66
CA VAL A 305 14.36 -9.74 -2.86
C VAL A 305 12.97 -9.47 -3.41
N ALA A 306 12.32 -8.45 -2.90
CA ALA A 306 11.00 -8.05 -3.39
C ALA A 306 10.99 -7.90 -4.92
N PRO A 307 9.92 -8.29 -5.59
CA PRO A 307 9.87 -8.31 -7.06
C PRO A 307 9.93 -6.90 -7.69
N PHE A 308 9.71 -5.86 -6.89
CA PHE A 308 9.81 -4.44 -7.27
C PHE A 308 9.95 -3.57 -6.01
N MET A 309 10.40 -2.34 -6.19
CA MET A 309 10.45 -1.36 -5.11
C MET A 309 9.06 -1.00 -4.58
N GLY A 310 8.90 -0.95 -3.27
CA GLY A 310 7.74 -0.36 -2.61
C GLY A 310 7.74 1.15 -2.79
N ILE A 311 6.89 1.65 -3.66
CA ILE A 311 6.75 3.08 -3.95
C ILE A 311 5.88 3.73 -2.89
N ARG A 312 6.44 4.73 -2.19
CA ARG A 312 5.72 5.51 -1.18
C ARG A 312 4.87 6.61 -1.81
N GLU A 313 5.38 7.24 -2.85
CA GLU A 313 4.77 8.39 -3.50
C GLU A 313 5.00 8.41 -5.00
N SER A 314 4.00 8.92 -5.73
CA SER A 314 4.04 9.27 -7.13
C SER A 314 2.97 10.33 -7.41
N ARG A 315 2.25 10.25 -8.54
CA ARG A 315 1.10 11.12 -8.78
C ARG A 315 -0.04 10.82 -7.80
N VAL A 316 -0.64 11.89 -7.26
CA VAL A 316 -1.93 11.89 -6.56
C VAL A 316 -2.90 12.76 -7.33
N THR A 317 -4.16 12.38 -7.39
CA THR A 317 -5.20 13.15 -8.09
C THR A 317 -5.70 14.32 -7.27
N VAL A 318 -6.21 15.35 -7.95
CA VAL A 318 -7.01 16.39 -7.32
C VAL A 318 -8.48 16.00 -7.51
N GLY A 319 -9.12 15.65 -6.39
CA GLY A 319 -10.53 15.26 -6.35
C GLY A 319 -11.42 16.39 -5.80
N LYS A 320 -12.71 16.10 -5.67
CA LYS A 320 -13.70 17.04 -5.08
C LYS A 320 -13.37 17.44 -3.64
N TYR A 321 -12.50 16.71 -2.99
CA TYR A 321 -11.86 17.06 -1.71
C TYR A 321 -10.42 16.58 -1.72
N VAL A 322 -9.51 17.41 -1.20
CA VAL A 322 -8.11 17.03 -0.97
C VAL A 322 -7.94 16.90 0.54
N LEU A 323 -7.75 15.68 1.03
CA LEU A 323 -7.52 15.45 2.46
C LEU A 323 -6.12 15.98 2.84
N THR A 324 -6.04 16.69 3.95
CA THR A 324 -4.82 17.36 4.41
C THR A 324 -4.27 16.73 5.70
N ALA A 325 -3.01 17.06 6.05
CA ALA A 325 -2.43 16.63 7.33
C ALA A 325 -3.18 17.23 8.52
N GLU A 326 -3.71 18.47 8.39
CA GLU A 326 -4.50 19.13 9.41
C GLU A 326 -5.80 18.35 9.68
N ASP A 327 -6.46 17.81 8.66
CA ASP A 327 -7.64 16.95 8.83
C ASP A 327 -7.30 15.69 9.65
N ILE A 328 -6.15 15.08 9.35
CA ILE A 328 -5.64 13.88 10.04
C ILE A 328 -5.34 14.20 11.50
N LEU A 329 -4.54 15.21 11.76
CA LEU A 329 -4.10 15.59 13.11
C LEU A 329 -5.26 16.08 13.98
N ALA A 330 -6.27 16.72 13.37
CA ALA A 330 -7.50 17.14 14.04
C ALA A 330 -8.50 15.99 14.26
N CYS A 331 -8.19 14.74 13.87
CA CYS A 331 -9.12 13.62 13.92
C CYS A 331 -10.49 13.92 13.27
N ARG A 332 -10.47 14.62 12.13
CA ARG A 332 -11.68 15.20 11.53
C ARG A 332 -12.73 14.15 11.19
N HIS A 333 -13.99 14.50 11.45
CA HIS A 333 -15.18 13.76 11.02
C HIS A 333 -15.74 14.32 9.73
N PHE A 334 -16.30 13.44 8.89
CA PHE A 334 -16.99 13.83 7.65
C PHE A 334 -18.32 13.07 7.53
N ASP A 335 -19.39 13.76 7.16
CA ASP A 335 -20.71 13.15 6.95
C ASP A 335 -20.69 12.11 5.79
N ASP A 336 -19.79 12.32 4.82
CA ASP A 336 -19.58 11.44 3.69
C ASP A 336 -18.38 10.48 3.90
N ALA A 337 -18.02 10.16 5.15
CA ALA A 337 -16.92 9.25 5.47
C ALA A 337 -17.17 7.84 4.91
N ILE A 338 -16.17 7.26 4.25
CA ILE A 338 -16.19 5.93 3.66
C ILE A 338 -15.15 4.98 4.26
N ALA A 339 -14.22 5.51 5.01
CA ALA A 339 -13.20 4.76 5.74
C ALA A 339 -12.77 5.55 6.98
N VAL A 340 -12.19 4.84 7.95
CA VAL A 340 -11.55 5.41 9.13
C VAL A 340 -10.10 4.95 9.15
N ALA A 341 -9.17 5.83 9.51
CA ALA A 341 -7.76 5.50 9.59
C ALA A 341 -7.10 6.13 10.84
N SER A 342 -5.94 5.60 11.23
CA SER A 342 -5.22 6.06 12.44
C SER A 342 -3.71 6.03 12.28
N TYR A 343 -3.21 5.59 11.11
CA TYR A 343 -1.78 5.55 10.87
C TYR A 343 -1.20 6.97 10.98
N PRO A 344 -0.03 7.18 11.62
CA PRO A 344 0.56 8.50 11.74
C PRO A 344 0.93 9.08 10.38
N VAL A 345 1.12 10.39 10.33
CA VAL A 345 1.79 11.04 9.21
C VAL A 345 3.26 10.64 9.26
N ASP A 346 3.59 9.58 8.53
CA ASP A 346 4.93 8.99 8.43
C ASP A 346 5.62 9.53 7.17
N LEU A 347 6.10 10.76 7.29
CA LEU A 347 6.69 11.49 6.18
C LEU A 347 8.18 11.16 6.04
N HIS A 348 8.53 10.44 4.99
CA HIS A 348 9.91 10.19 4.61
C HIS A 348 10.44 11.35 3.76
N HIS A 349 11.36 12.13 4.32
CA HIS A 349 11.86 13.32 3.63
C HIS A 349 12.51 12.97 2.29
N PRO A 350 12.21 13.73 1.22
CA PRO A 350 12.78 13.49 -0.12
C PRO A 350 14.30 13.63 -0.18
N LYS A 351 14.86 14.44 0.73
CA LYS A 351 16.32 14.65 0.89
C LYS A 351 16.77 14.10 2.26
N GLY A 352 17.88 13.40 2.29
CA GLY A 352 18.43 12.83 3.53
C GLY A 352 17.92 11.43 3.87
N GLY A 353 18.17 10.99 5.10
CA GLY A 353 17.89 9.62 5.59
C GLY A 353 16.77 9.51 6.63
N ASP A 354 16.12 10.61 6.98
CA ASP A 354 15.18 10.68 8.09
C ASP A 354 13.72 10.65 7.67
N CYS A 355 12.84 10.40 8.66
CA CYS A 355 11.40 10.54 8.55
C CYS A 355 10.86 11.27 9.78
N THR A 356 9.74 11.96 9.62
CA THR A 356 8.96 12.57 10.69
C THR A 356 7.70 11.74 10.91
N LEU A 357 7.37 11.48 12.20
CA LEU A 357 6.12 10.80 12.57
C LEU A 357 5.28 11.75 13.44
N GLU A 358 4.07 12.03 12.99
CA GLU A 358 3.09 12.81 13.74
C GLU A 358 1.81 12.00 13.92
N TYR A 359 1.38 11.82 15.17
CA TYR A 359 0.24 10.98 15.52
C TYR A 359 -1.02 11.83 15.66
N CYS A 360 -2.13 11.37 15.09
CA CYS A 360 -3.44 11.86 15.49
C CYS A 360 -3.81 11.32 16.88
N GLY A 361 -4.71 12.03 17.58
CA GLY A 361 -5.10 11.66 18.95
C GLY A 361 -5.92 10.37 19.07
N ASP A 362 -6.56 9.94 17.97
CA ASP A 362 -7.38 8.71 17.92
C ASP A 362 -7.40 8.14 16.50
N CYS A 363 -8.42 8.48 15.72
CA CYS A 363 -8.58 8.12 14.32
C CYS A 363 -9.28 9.27 13.57
N TYR A 364 -9.12 9.30 12.27
CA TYR A 364 -9.72 10.30 11.38
C TYR A 364 -10.54 9.63 10.28
N ASP A 365 -11.53 10.36 9.75
CA ASP A 365 -12.34 9.88 8.65
C ASP A 365 -11.74 10.23 7.30
N ILE A 366 -12.04 9.41 6.30
CA ILE A 366 -11.71 9.69 4.90
C ILE A 366 -13.03 9.85 4.13
N PRO A 367 -13.31 11.04 3.55
CA PRO A 367 -14.57 11.31 2.87
C PRO A 367 -14.60 10.71 1.45
N TYR A 368 -15.79 10.37 0.95
CA TYR A 368 -16.00 9.84 -0.40
C TYR A 368 -15.40 10.72 -1.51
N ARG A 369 -15.46 12.03 -1.31
CA ARG A 369 -14.99 13.03 -2.28
C ARG A 369 -13.51 12.94 -2.63
N VAL A 370 -12.68 12.25 -1.84
CA VAL A 370 -11.27 11.99 -2.19
C VAL A 370 -11.12 10.97 -3.31
N LEU A 371 -12.14 10.12 -3.54
CA LEU A 371 -12.16 9.13 -4.62
C LEU A 371 -12.68 9.69 -5.94
N VAL A 372 -13.29 10.89 -5.92
CA VAL A 372 -14.01 11.46 -7.05
C VAL A 372 -13.18 12.56 -7.69
N PRO A 373 -12.53 12.32 -8.85
CA PRO A 373 -11.81 13.36 -9.57
C PRO A 373 -12.73 14.50 -9.98
N GLU A 374 -12.18 15.72 -10.01
CA GLU A 374 -12.88 16.82 -10.67
C GLU A 374 -12.95 16.60 -12.19
N LYS A 375 -13.99 17.05 -12.84
CA LYS A 375 -14.16 17.08 -14.31
C LYS A 375 -14.27 15.72 -15.02
N VAL A 376 -14.19 14.58 -14.33
CA VAL A 376 -14.44 13.25 -14.91
C VAL A 376 -15.49 12.52 -14.10
N GLU A 377 -16.64 12.20 -14.71
CA GLU A 377 -17.84 11.85 -13.97
C GLU A 377 -17.95 10.35 -13.63
N ASN A 378 -17.41 9.49 -14.49
CA ASN A 378 -17.51 8.04 -14.38
C ASN A 378 -16.20 7.35 -14.01
N LEU A 379 -15.25 8.12 -13.49
CA LEU A 379 -13.97 7.64 -12.96
C LEU A 379 -13.95 7.77 -11.44
N LEU A 380 -13.50 6.73 -10.76
CA LEU A 380 -13.09 6.77 -9.36
C LEU A 380 -11.60 6.46 -9.26
N VAL A 381 -10.95 6.99 -8.21
CA VAL A 381 -9.53 6.74 -7.93
C VAL A 381 -9.41 6.20 -6.51
N ALA A 382 -8.76 5.06 -6.31
CA ALA A 382 -8.64 4.46 -4.99
C ALA A 382 -7.21 3.99 -4.68
N GLY A 383 -6.84 4.05 -3.41
CA GLY A 383 -5.51 3.69 -2.93
C GLY A 383 -4.58 4.89 -2.84
N ARG A 384 -3.28 4.67 -3.05
CA ARG A 384 -2.21 5.66 -2.85
C ARG A 384 -2.39 6.93 -3.69
N CYS A 385 -2.97 6.82 -4.87
CA CYS A 385 -3.15 7.94 -5.81
C CYS A 385 -4.46 8.71 -5.66
N ALA A 386 -5.30 8.43 -4.65
CA ALA A 386 -6.47 9.22 -4.34
C ALA A 386 -6.09 10.65 -3.89
N SER A 387 -7.08 11.49 -3.62
CA SER A 387 -6.88 12.92 -3.46
C SER A 387 -6.38 13.31 -2.06
N PHE A 388 -5.08 13.44 -1.92
CA PHE A 388 -4.37 13.76 -0.68
C PHE A 388 -3.30 14.84 -0.89
N THR A 389 -2.94 15.59 0.16
CA THR A 389 -1.68 16.35 0.14
C THR A 389 -0.48 15.41 0.28
N HIS A 390 0.72 15.89 0.01
CA HIS A 390 1.97 15.16 0.19
C HIS A 390 2.11 14.56 1.60
N GLU A 391 1.78 15.35 2.61
CA GLU A 391 1.84 14.96 4.03
C GLU A 391 0.71 13.98 4.38
N ALA A 392 -0.53 14.26 3.96
CA ALA A 392 -1.66 13.38 4.24
C ALA A 392 -1.48 12.00 3.61
N MET A 393 -0.91 11.95 2.40
CA MET A 393 -0.60 10.68 1.76
C MET A 393 0.39 9.85 2.59
N ALA A 394 1.29 10.45 3.33
CA ALA A 394 2.20 9.72 4.22
C ALA A 394 1.47 8.86 5.26
N SER A 395 0.24 9.24 5.63
CA SER A 395 -0.64 8.44 6.49
C SER A 395 -1.56 7.51 5.70
N THR A 396 -2.21 8.01 4.64
CA THR A 396 -3.30 7.29 3.96
C THR A 396 -2.83 6.18 3.00
N ARG A 397 -1.54 6.16 2.63
CA ARG A 397 -0.96 5.19 1.67
C ARG A 397 -0.77 3.79 2.21
N VAL A 398 -0.95 3.54 3.51
CA VAL A 398 -0.79 2.19 4.07
C VAL A 398 -1.83 1.23 3.52
N MET A 399 -1.43 -0.05 3.40
CA MET A 399 -2.22 -1.04 2.66
C MET A 399 -3.62 -1.22 3.21
N SER A 400 -3.82 -1.21 4.54
CA SER A 400 -5.14 -1.33 5.17
C SER A 400 -6.10 -0.22 4.75
N THR A 401 -5.63 1.02 4.78
CA THR A 401 -6.40 2.19 4.31
C THR A 401 -6.69 2.08 2.82
N CYS A 402 -5.69 1.74 2.00
CA CYS A 402 -5.89 1.54 0.56
C CYS A 402 -6.94 0.45 0.26
N MET A 403 -6.95 -0.65 1.03
CA MET A 403 -7.95 -1.71 0.91
C MET A 403 -9.37 -1.18 1.22
N ALA A 404 -9.55 -0.42 2.30
CA ALA A 404 -10.83 0.19 2.66
C ALA A 404 -11.33 1.17 1.58
N LEU A 405 -10.43 2.00 1.02
CA LEU A 405 -10.76 2.89 -0.09
C LEU A 405 -11.17 2.12 -1.34
N GLY A 406 -10.52 0.99 -1.62
CA GLY A 406 -10.88 0.11 -2.72
C GLY A 406 -12.29 -0.49 -2.55
N GLU A 407 -12.60 -1.03 -1.36
CA GLU A 407 -13.94 -1.54 -1.04
C GLU A 407 -15.01 -0.46 -1.26
N ALA A 408 -14.78 0.74 -0.77
CA ALA A 408 -15.72 1.85 -0.94
C ALA A 408 -15.89 2.25 -2.42
N ALA A 409 -14.82 2.32 -3.20
CA ALA A 409 -14.87 2.63 -4.62
C ALA A 409 -15.65 1.58 -5.43
N GLY A 410 -15.40 0.29 -5.16
CA GLY A 410 -16.12 -0.80 -5.83
C GLY A 410 -17.63 -0.78 -5.55
N ARG A 411 -18.01 -0.60 -4.27
CA ARG A 411 -19.42 -0.48 -3.88
C ARG A 411 -20.08 0.77 -4.48
N ALA A 412 -19.39 1.90 -4.45
CA ALA A 412 -19.91 3.15 -5.04
C ALA A 412 -20.15 3.00 -6.53
N ALA A 413 -19.24 2.37 -7.28
CA ALA A 413 -19.40 2.11 -8.70
C ALA A 413 -20.63 1.21 -8.97
N ARG A 414 -20.82 0.14 -8.19
CA ARG A 414 -21.97 -0.75 -8.29
C ARG A 414 -23.29 -0.04 -7.98
N ILE A 415 -23.34 0.74 -6.87
CA ILE A 415 -24.52 1.52 -6.49
C ILE A 415 -24.87 2.52 -7.60
N ALA A 416 -23.89 3.24 -8.12
CA ALA A 416 -24.10 4.22 -9.19
C ALA A 416 -24.69 3.59 -10.45
N LEU A 417 -24.17 2.42 -10.87
CA LEU A 417 -24.69 1.70 -12.03
C LEU A 417 -26.12 1.19 -11.80
N ARG A 418 -26.43 0.67 -10.61
CA ARG A 418 -27.77 0.21 -10.23
C ARG A 418 -28.77 1.37 -10.23
N ASP A 419 -28.37 2.51 -9.69
CA ASP A 419 -29.24 3.70 -9.57
C ASP A 419 -29.28 4.52 -10.89
N GLY A 420 -28.54 4.12 -11.93
CA GLY A 420 -28.51 4.79 -13.24
C GLY A 420 -27.82 6.16 -13.23
N VAL A 421 -26.93 6.40 -12.26
CA VAL A 421 -26.20 7.67 -12.11
C VAL A 421 -24.70 7.47 -12.34
N LYS A 422 -23.94 8.55 -12.40
CA LYS A 422 -22.46 8.49 -12.45
C LYS A 422 -21.89 8.29 -11.04
N PRO A 423 -20.72 7.63 -10.89
CA PRO A 423 -20.03 7.52 -9.60
C PRO A 423 -19.83 8.86 -8.87
N SER A 424 -19.59 9.95 -9.62
CA SER A 424 -19.49 11.30 -9.07
C SER A 424 -20.78 11.83 -8.41
N GLN A 425 -21.91 11.16 -8.63
CA GLN A 425 -23.25 11.47 -8.13
C GLN A 425 -23.82 10.34 -7.26
N ALA A 426 -23.00 9.34 -6.89
CA ALA A 426 -23.43 8.23 -6.07
C ALA A 426 -24.02 8.70 -4.73
N ASP A 427 -25.12 8.05 -4.32
CA ASP A 427 -25.73 8.31 -3.01
C ASP A 427 -24.82 7.80 -1.88
N VAL A 428 -24.12 8.71 -1.23
CA VAL A 428 -23.16 8.36 -0.19
C VAL A 428 -23.86 7.80 1.06
N ALA A 429 -25.08 8.17 1.35
CA ALA A 429 -25.82 7.58 2.47
C ALA A 429 -26.10 6.09 2.23
N LYS A 430 -26.53 5.72 1.01
CA LYS A 430 -26.67 4.31 0.60
C LYS A 430 -25.33 3.58 0.67
N LEU A 431 -24.25 4.21 0.19
CA LEU A 431 -22.89 3.64 0.25
C LEU A 431 -22.46 3.35 1.68
N ARG A 432 -22.62 4.30 2.59
CA ARG A 432 -22.29 4.14 4.01
C ARG A 432 -23.13 3.03 4.68
N CYS A 433 -24.43 2.98 4.38
CA CYS A 433 -25.31 1.89 4.85
C CYS A 433 -24.82 0.52 4.36
N GLU A 434 -24.44 0.41 3.09
CA GLU A 434 -23.94 -0.85 2.54
C GLU A 434 -22.58 -1.24 3.11
N LEU A 435 -21.65 -0.30 3.28
CA LEU A 435 -20.37 -0.53 3.92
C LEU A 435 -20.56 -1.07 5.36
N LYS A 436 -21.38 -0.40 6.17
CA LYS A 436 -21.70 -0.86 7.53
C LYS A 436 -22.37 -2.25 7.53
N ARG A 437 -23.33 -2.48 6.66
CA ARG A 437 -24.03 -3.79 6.54
C ARG A 437 -23.06 -4.94 6.21
N THR A 438 -21.99 -4.66 5.50
CA THR A 438 -20.98 -5.66 5.10
C THR A 438 -19.78 -5.73 6.06
N GLY A 439 -19.85 -5.02 7.16
CA GLY A 439 -18.92 -5.09 8.28
C GLY A 439 -17.82 -4.03 8.28
N ALA A 440 -17.84 -3.04 7.37
CA ALA A 440 -16.88 -1.94 7.45
C ALA A 440 -17.16 -1.05 8.68
N TYR A 441 -16.11 -0.70 9.41
CA TYR A 441 -16.20 0.25 10.52
C TYR A 441 -16.27 1.69 9.98
N LEU A 442 -17.31 2.41 10.36
CA LEU A 442 -17.49 3.84 10.09
C LEU A 442 -18.06 4.53 11.34
N ARG A 443 -17.55 5.69 11.67
CA ARG A 443 -18.02 6.52 12.77
C ARG A 443 -19.33 7.24 12.43
#